data_5624b0b59825d600a26084231ad268c9
#
_entry.id   5624b0b59825d600a26084231ad268c9
#
_cell.length_a   1.000
_cell.length_b   1.000
_cell.length_c   1.000
_cell.angle_alpha   90.00
_cell.angle_beta   90.00
_cell.angle_gamma   90.00
#
_symmetry.space_group_name_H-M   'P 1'
#
loop_
_entity.id
_entity.type
_entity.pdbx_description
1 polymer ?
#
loop_
_entity_poly.entity_id
_entity_poly.type
_entity_poly.pdbx_seq_one_letter_code
_entity_poly.pdbx_strand_id
1 'polypeptide(L)'
;MYEISSHLLAWYDQNHRHLPWRITPEKQKQGIRPDPYQVWLSEIMLQQTTVETVKPYFKKFLKLWPDLSSLAKSSQDDIMKAWAGLGYYSRARNLKKCAQQLVENYAGQFPQSVKELRTLAGIGDYTAAAIAAIAFNHPVAVVDGNVERVVARLFAITSILRKAKVEIKEKTQKITALNRPGDFAQAMMDLGATVCTPRKPSCYTCPLQCLCKAAKTQQPESFPVKAPKKERPSKTGIAFVVLNKKRQIYLEKRQTQKLLGGMTQIPNNIGINNENGLQNAPFTANWQFKGQITHVFTHFSLKLDVYYTEDVHEMNCENGWWCNIQHLAEEALPTVMKKAISVALPNSFSFK
;
A
#
# COMPACT_ATOMS: atom_id res chain seq x y z
N MET A 1 12.48 4.44 -31.15
CA MET A 1 11.67 3.79 -30.06
C MET A 1 12.26 2.46 -29.65
N TYR A 2 12.65 1.61 -30.57
CA TYR A 2 13.39 0.37 -30.30
C TYR A 2 14.68 0.59 -29.51
N GLU A 3 15.40 1.67 -29.80
CA GLU A 3 16.63 2.08 -29.12
C GLU A 3 16.43 2.31 -27.61
N ILE A 4 15.30 2.91 -27.18
CA ILE A 4 14.99 3.14 -25.77
C ILE A 4 14.83 1.80 -25.03
N SER A 5 14.06 0.88 -25.60
CA SER A 5 13.82 -0.41 -24.96
C SER A 5 15.08 -1.29 -24.92
N SER A 6 15.91 -1.26 -25.95
CA SER A 6 17.16 -2.04 -25.99
C SER A 6 18.19 -1.53 -24.97
N HIS A 7 18.44 -0.22 -24.88
CA HIS A 7 19.33 0.36 -23.89
C HIS A 7 18.86 0.08 -22.45
N LEU A 8 17.56 0.21 -22.22
CA LEU A 8 16.99 -0.03 -20.89
C LEU A 8 17.08 -1.50 -20.48
N LEU A 9 16.78 -2.43 -21.38
CA LEU A 9 16.87 -3.87 -21.08
C LEU A 9 18.33 -4.33 -20.88
N ALA A 10 19.28 -3.81 -21.65
CA ALA A 10 20.70 -4.09 -21.45
C ALA A 10 21.18 -3.60 -20.07
N TRP A 11 20.74 -2.41 -19.65
CA TRP A 11 21.01 -1.89 -18.30
C TRP A 11 20.36 -2.75 -17.22
N TYR A 12 19.09 -3.17 -17.43
CA TYR A 12 18.34 -3.97 -16.47
C TYR A 12 18.98 -5.33 -16.23
N ASP A 13 19.53 -5.97 -17.26
CA ASP A 13 20.22 -7.25 -17.13
C ASP A 13 21.39 -7.17 -16.12
N GLN A 14 22.01 -6.01 -15.96
CA GLN A 14 23.16 -5.80 -15.06
C GLN A 14 22.80 -5.13 -13.73
N ASN A 15 21.69 -4.38 -13.68
CA ASN A 15 21.39 -3.47 -12.57
C ASN A 15 20.01 -3.72 -11.91
N HIS A 16 19.33 -4.81 -12.24
CA HIS A 16 18.01 -5.11 -11.68
C HIS A 16 18.07 -5.27 -10.16
N ARG A 17 17.02 -4.82 -9.48
CA ARG A 17 16.91 -4.98 -8.03
C ARG A 17 16.54 -6.42 -7.66
N HIS A 18 17.25 -7.00 -6.72
CA HIS A 18 16.90 -8.30 -6.13
C HIS A 18 15.74 -8.15 -5.14
N LEU A 19 14.54 -8.52 -5.55
CA LEU A 19 13.33 -8.44 -4.74
C LEU A 19 12.70 -9.83 -4.58
N PRO A 20 12.13 -10.16 -3.39
CA PRO A 20 11.61 -11.52 -3.12
C PRO A 20 10.53 -12.02 -4.08
N TRP A 21 9.85 -11.11 -4.74
CA TRP A 21 8.75 -11.38 -5.69
C TRP A 21 9.17 -11.32 -7.17
N ARG A 22 10.47 -11.21 -7.45
CA ARG A 22 10.98 -11.09 -8.82
C ARG A 22 11.76 -12.34 -9.24
N ILE A 23 11.55 -12.74 -10.45
CA ILE A 23 12.42 -13.67 -11.17
C ILE A 23 13.45 -12.85 -11.95
N THR A 24 14.75 -13.12 -11.75
CA THR A 24 15.81 -12.35 -12.42
C THR A 24 15.86 -12.66 -13.91
N PRO A 25 16.44 -11.76 -14.75
CA PRO A 25 16.60 -12.01 -16.19
C PRO A 25 17.32 -13.33 -16.51
N GLU A 26 18.34 -13.69 -15.71
CA GLU A 26 19.09 -14.95 -15.88
C GLU A 26 18.18 -16.17 -15.66
N LYS A 27 17.37 -16.16 -14.61
CA LYS A 27 16.41 -17.23 -14.32
C LYS A 27 15.31 -17.32 -15.39
N GLN A 28 14.87 -16.18 -15.92
CA GLN A 28 13.89 -16.17 -17.01
C GLN A 28 14.48 -16.75 -18.31
N LYS A 29 15.76 -16.49 -18.59
CA LYS A 29 16.49 -17.15 -19.72
C LYS A 29 16.59 -18.67 -19.54
N GLN A 30 16.60 -19.16 -18.31
CA GLN A 30 16.54 -20.58 -17.97
C GLN A 30 15.13 -21.17 -18.03
N GLY A 31 14.13 -20.40 -18.44
CA GLY A 31 12.74 -20.82 -18.56
C GLY A 31 11.88 -20.66 -17.30
N ILE A 32 12.44 -20.16 -16.20
CA ILE A 32 11.67 -19.91 -14.97
C ILE A 32 10.77 -18.69 -15.20
N ARG A 33 9.48 -18.86 -14.95
CA ARG A 33 8.49 -17.79 -15.14
C ARG A 33 8.03 -17.20 -13.82
N PRO A 34 7.69 -15.89 -13.77
CA PRO A 34 7.08 -15.29 -12.60
C PRO A 34 5.73 -15.95 -12.28
N ASP A 35 5.52 -16.28 -11.01
CA ASP A 35 4.24 -16.78 -10.51
C ASP A 35 3.22 -15.64 -10.43
N PRO A 36 2.08 -15.73 -11.14
CA PRO A 36 1.04 -14.70 -11.13
C PRO A 36 0.52 -14.36 -9.72
N TYR A 37 0.43 -15.34 -8.83
CA TYR A 37 0.03 -15.12 -7.44
C TYR A 37 1.02 -14.22 -6.71
N GLN A 38 2.31 -14.49 -6.83
CA GLN A 38 3.36 -13.69 -6.18
C GLN A 38 3.47 -12.29 -6.79
N VAL A 39 3.35 -12.17 -8.12
CA VAL A 39 3.31 -10.87 -8.81
C VAL A 39 2.15 -10.04 -8.30
N TRP A 40 0.93 -10.58 -8.33
CA TRP A 40 -0.26 -9.90 -7.85
C TRP A 40 -0.16 -9.48 -6.38
N LEU A 41 0.24 -10.40 -5.50
CA LEU A 41 0.39 -10.14 -4.07
C LEU A 41 1.36 -8.97 -3.81
N SER A 42 2.51 -8.98 -4.48
CA SER A 42 3.50 -7.91 -4.35
C SER A 42 2.97 -6.57 -4.87
N GLU A 43 2.30 -6.56 -6.02
CA GLU A 43 1.75 -5.33 -6.61
C GLU A 43 0.67 -4.69 -5.71
N ILE A 44 -0.19 -5.51 -5.09
CA ILE A 44 -1.17 -5.00 -4.12
C ILE A 44 -0.48 -4.47 -2.86
N MET A 45 0.54 -5.14 -2.35
CA MET A 45 1.28 -4.69 -1.15
C MET A 45 2.07 -3.40 -1.40
N LEU A 46 2.62 -3.23 -2.60
CA LEU A 46 3.42 -2.05 -2.98
C LEU A 46 2.57 -0.80 -3.25
N GLN A 47 1.25 -0.92 -3.39
CA GLN A 47 0.40 0.26 -3.53
C GLN A 47 0.57 1.20 -2.32
N GLN A 48 1.19 2.37 -2.54
CA GLN A 48 1.46 3.39 -1.51
C GLN A 48 2.27 2.91 -0.29
N THR A 49 3.07 1.86 -0.47
CA THR A 49 3.95 1.30 0.57
C THR A 49 5.35 1.10 0.00
N THR A 50 6.39 1.35 0.80
CA THR A 50 7.78 1.22 0.35
C THR A 50 8.19 -0.25 0.23
N VAL A 51 9.16 -0.52 -0.65
CA VAL A 51 9.74 -1.86 -0.86
C VAL A 51 10.24 -2.47 0.46
N GLU A 52 10.97 -1.70 1.25
CA GLU A 52 11.54 -2.19 2.52
C GLU A 52 10.45 -2.61 3.52
N THR A 53 9.36 -1.86 3.59
CA THR A 53 8.21 -2.24 4.41
C THR A 53 7.52 -3.49 3.89
N VAL A 54 7.41 -3.66 2.58
CA VAL A 54 6.70 -4.80 1.97
C VAL A 54 7.47 -6.12 2.09
N LYS A 55 8.79 -6.11 1.99
CA LYS A 55 9.63 -7.34 2.03
C LYS A 55 9.27 -8.32 3.16
N PRO A 56 9.23 -7.91 4.44
CA PRO A 56 8.88 -8.83 5.53
C PRO A 56 7.42 -9.30 5.48
N TYR A 57 6.49 -8.44 5.05
CA TYR A 57 5.07 -8.81 4.92
C TYR A 57 4.85 -9.82 3.79
N PHE A 58 5.50 -9.63 2.66
CA PHE A 58 5.43 -10.57 1.54
C PHE A 58 5.89 -11.96 1.94
N LYS A 59 7.04 -12.07 2.60
CA LYS A 59 7.55 -13.34 3.13
C LYS A 59 6.59 -13.97 4.15
N LYS A 60 6.03 -13.15 5.07
CA LYS A 60 5.04 -13.61 6.05
C LYS A 60 3.79 -14.16 5.35
N PHE A 61 3.27 -13.47 4.34
CA PHE A 61 2.08 -13.89 3.61
C PHE A 61 2.29 -15.19 2.86
N LEU A 62 3.42 -15.37 2.17
CA LEU A 62 3.75 -16.62 1.51
C LEU A 62 3.94 -17.79 2.48
N LYS A 63 4.40 -17.54 3.71
CA LYS A 63 4.48 -18.56 4.74
C LYS A 63 3.10 -18.98 5.25
N LEU A 64 2.18 -18.03 5.43
CA LEU A 64 0.82 -18.27 5.91
C LEU A 64 -0.09 -18.84 4.81
N TRP A 65 0.05 -18.33 3.61
CA TRP A 65 -0.76 -18.64 2.45
C TRP A 65 0.14 -18.79 1.22
N PRO A 66 0.72 -19.98 1.00
CA PRO A 66 1.70 -20.21 -0.06
C PRO A 66 1.10 -20.15 -1.47
N ASP A 67 -0.22 -20.28 -1.58
CA ASP A 67 -0.96 -20.28 -2.83
C ASP A 67 -2.30 -19.54 -2.72
N LEU A 68 -2.91 -19.30 -3.87
CA LEU A 68 -4.19 -18.60 -4.01
C LEU A 68 -5.33 -19.29 -3.26
N SER A 69 -5.37 -20.64 -3.29
CA SER A 69 -6.44 -21.42 -2.67
C SER A 69 -6.42 -21.28 -1.14
N SER A 70 -5.24 -21.36 -0.53
CA SER A 70 -5.06 -21.18 0.90
C SER A 70 -5.46 -19.77 1.35
N LEU A 71 -5.10 -18.74 0.55
CA LEU A 71 -5.51 -17.36 0.82
C LEU A 71 -7.04 -17.18 0.70
N ALA A 72 -7.67 -17.76 -0.31
CA ALA A 72 -9.12 -17.68 -0.52
C ALA A 72 -9.92 -18.32 0.62
N LYS A 73 -9.40 -19.42 1.19
CA LYS A 73 -10.04 -20.15 2.30
C LYS A 73 -9.83 -19.49 3.67
N SER A 74 -8.83 -18.61 3.82
CA SER A 74 -8.52 -17.97 5.11
C SER A 74 -9.66 -17.07 5.61
N SER A 75 -9.70 -16.78 6.90
CA SER A 75 -10.67 -15.81 7.43
C SER A 75 -10.27 -14.36 7.04
N GLN A 76 -11.25 -13.47 6.94
CA GLN A 76 -10.97 -12.05 6.72
C GLN A 76 -10.14 -11.47 7.87
N ASP A 77 -10.37 -11.95 9.08
CA ASP A 77 -9.71 -11.46 10.29
C ASP A 77 -8.23 -11.86 10.32
N ASP A 78 -7.88 -13.06 9.90
CA ASP A 78 -6.48 -13.50 9.81
C ASP A 78 -5.71 -12.64 8.80
N ILE A 79 -6.31 -12.37 7.64
CA ILE A 79 -5.70 -11.47 6.65
C ILE A 79 -5.53 -10.07 7.22
N MET A 80 -6.53 -9.50 7.92
CA MET A 80 -6.44 -8.18 8.52
C MET A 80 -5.38 -8.12 9.62
N LYS A 81 -5.26 -9.14 10.46
CA LYS A 81 -4.19 -9.28 11.47
C LYS A 81 -2.80 -9.37 10.81
N ALA A 82 -2.67 -10.18 9.78
CA ALA A 82 -1.41 -10.31 9.06
C ALA A 82 -1.00 -9.02 8.32
N TRP A 83 -1.98 -8.22 7.86
CA TRP A 83 -1.80 -6.95 7.13
C TRP A 83 -1.57 -5.75 8.04
N ALA A 84 -1.82 -5.90 9.36
CA ALA A 84 -1.75 -4.77 10.30
C ALA A 84 -0.36 -4.09 10.25
N GLY A 85 -0.36 -2.78 10.00
CA GLY A 85 0.86 -1.98 9.82
C GLY A 85 1.15 -1.54 8.38
N LEU A 86 0.67 -2.24 7.34
CA LEU A 86 0.83 -1.83 5.94
C LEU A 86 -0.06 -0.63 5.54
N GLY A 87 -1.11 -0.35 6.31
CA GLY A 87 -2.08 0.70 6.00
C GLY A 87 -2.98 0.39 4.79
N TYR A 88 -3.86 1.35 4.43
CA TYR A 88 -4.80 1.20 3.29
C TYR A 88 -5.53 -0.15 3.31
N TYR A 89 -6.19 -0.45 4.42
CA TYR A 89 -6.75 -1.77 4.75
C TYR A 89 -7.84 -2.28 3.80
N SER A 90 -8.40 -1.40 2.96
CA SER A 90 -9.25 -1.83 1.84
C SER A 90 -8.53 -2.77 0.87
N ARG A 91 -7.18 -2.65 0.77
CA ARG A 91 -6.37 -3.57 -0.04
C ARG A 91 -6.45 -5.00 0.50
N ALA A 92 -6.33 -5.18 1.81
CA ALA A 92 -6.44 -6.50 2.44
C ALA A 92 -7.82 -7.14 2.25
N ARG A 93 -8.88 -6.34 2.36
CA ARG A 93 -10.25 -6.83 2.08
C ARG A 93 -10.44 -7.21 0.63
N ASN A 94 -9.96 -6.37 -0.29
CA ASN A 94 -10.03 -6.65 -1.72
C ASN A 94 -9.14 -7.82 -2.11
N LEU A 95 -7.99 -8.01 -1.46
CA LEU A 95 -7.10 -9.15 -1.66
C LEU A 95 -7.85 -10.48 -1.45
N LYS A 96 -8.56 -10.62 -0.31
CA LYS A 96 -9.37 -11.81 -0.06
C LYS A 96 -10.49 -11.97 -1.09
N LYS A 97 -11.25 -10.90 -1.34
CA LYS A 97 -12.35 -10.94 -2.31
C LYS A 97 -11.85 -11.34 -3.71
N CYS A 98 -10.70 -10.81 -4.13
CA CYS A 98 -10.07 -11.17 -5.41
C CYS A 98 -9.66 -12.65 -5.44
N ALA A 99 -9.05 -13.16 -4.36
CA ALA A 99 -8.68 -14.57 -4.26
C ALA A 99 -9.90 -15.49 -4.38
N GLN A 100 -11.01 -15.15 -3.72
CA GLN A 100 -12.28 -15.87 -3.83
C GLN A 100 -12.83 -15.84 -5.26
N GLN A 101 -12.88 -14.66 -5.90
CA GLN A 101 -13.32 -14.53 -7.29
C GLN A 101 -12.49 -15.38 -8.26
N LEU A 102 -11.16 -15.43 -8.05
CA LEU A 102 -10.28 -16.25 -8.88
C LEU A 102 -10.56 -17.75 -8.72
N VAL A 103 -10.80 -18.20 -7.50
CA VAL A 103 -11.15 -19.61 -7.25
C VAL A 103 -12.53 -19.95 -7.81
N GLU A 104 -13.52 -19.11 -7.60
CA GLU A 104 -14.91 -19.34 -7.99
C GLU A 104 -15.13 -19.22 -9.50
N ASN A 105 -14.55 -18.21 -10.15
CA ASN A 105 -14.88 -17.86 -11.53
C ASN A 105 -13.79 -18.24 -12.54
N TYR A 106 -12.56 -18.55 -12.07
CA TYR A 106 -11.40 -18.81 -12.93
C TYR A 106 -10.66 -20.09 -12.56
N ALA A 107 -11.28 -20.99 -11.80
CA ALA A 107 -10.68 -22.25 -11.34
C ALA A 107 -9.30 -22.06 -10.67
N GLY A 108 -9.10 -20.96 -9.94
CA GLY A 108 -7.85 -20.64 -9.27
C GLY A 108 -6.73 -20.11 -10.19
N GLN A 109 -7.02 -19.81 -11.45
CA GLN A 109 -6.06 -19.27 -12.41
C GLN A 109 -6.26 -17.77 -12.61
N PHE A 110 -5.18 -17.04 -12.81
CA PHE A 110 -5.27 -15.63 -13.20
C PHE A 110 -5.62 -15.50 -14.68
N PRO A 111 -6.63 -14.70 -15.06
CA PRO A 111 -6.85 -14.35 -16.45
C PRO A 111 -5.65 -13.54 -16.97
N GLN A 112 -5.35 -13.70 -18.26
CA GLN A 112 -4.17 -13.07 -18.86
C GLN A 112 -4.46 -11.68 -19.45
N SER A 113 -5.72 -11.42 -19.83
CA SER A 113 -6.08 -10.15 -20.45
C SER A 113 -6.26 -9.04 -19.41
N VAL A 114 -5.76 -7.83 -19.72
CA VAL A 114 -5.97 -6.63 -18.90
C VAL A 114 -7.46 -6.37 -18.63
N LYS A 115 -8.32 -6.66 -19.61
CA LYS A 115 -9.77 -6.45 -19.50
C LYS A 115 -10.38 -7.33 -18.40
N GLU A 116 -10.04 -8.60 -18.38
CA GLU A 116 -10.54 -9.55 -17.37
C GLU A 116 -9.92 -9.30 -16.00
N LEU A 117 -8.60 -9.06 -15.94
CA LEU A 117 -7.92 -8.70 -14.68
C LEU A 117 -8.59 -7.52 -13.99
N ARG A 118 -9.06 -6.51 -14.73
CA ARG A 118 -9.75 -5.34 -14.18
C ARG A 118 -11.12 -5.63 -13.57
N THR A 119 -11.74 -6.76 -13.84
CA THR A 119 -13.01 -7.16 -13.21
C THR A 119 -12.82 -7.67 -11.78
N LEU A 120 -11.60 -8.00 -11.41
CA LEU A 120 -11.26 -8.55 -10.10
C LEU A 120 -11.16 -7.46 -9.01
N ALA A 121 -11.57 -7.79 -7.81
CA ALA A 121 -11.60 -6.85 -6.69
C ALA A 121 -10.21 -6.28 -6.37
N GLY A 122 -10.09 -4.95 -6.33
CA GLY A 122 -8.85 -4.26 -6.00
C GLY A 122 -7.81 -4.19 -7.12
N ILE A 123 -8.11 -4.72 -8.31
CA ILE A 123 -7.24 -4.65 -9.48
C ILE A 123 -7.71 -3.49 -10.37
N GLY A 124 -6.94 -2.39 -10.34
CA GLY A 124 -7.11 -1.24 -11.22
C GLY A 124 -6.26 -1.34 -12.49
N ASP A 125 -6.29 -0.29 -13.31
CA ASP A 125 -5.58 -0.23 -14.60
C ASP A 125 -4.09 -0.56 -14.49
N TYR A 126 -3.42 0.02 -13.49
CA TYR A 126 -2.00 -0.24 -13.22
C TYR A 126 -1.73 -1.70 -12.87
N THR A 127 -2.44 -2.22 -11.85
CA THR A 127 -2.20 -3.58 -11.36
C THR A 127 -2.51 -4.62 -12.43
N ALA A 128 -3.59 -4.42 -13.22
CA ALA A 128 -3.92 -5.30 -14.35
C ALA A 128 -2.81 -5.31 -15.40
N ALA A 129 -2.30 -4.13 -15.78
CA ALA A 129 -1.19 -4.02 -16.73
C ALA A 129 0.11 -4.64 -16.18
N ALA A 130 0.42 -4.44 -14.89
CA ALA A 130 1.59 -5.01 -14.25
C ALA A 130 1.56 -6.55 -14.24
N ILE A 131 0.42 -7.15 -13.85
CA ILE A 131 0.24 -8.61 -13.88
C ILE A 131 0.34 -9.13 -15.31
N ALA A 132 -0.35 -8.51 -16.27
CA ALA A 132 -0.33 -8.93 -17.67
C ALA A 132 1.09 -8.87 -18.28
N ALA A 133 1.86 -7.81 -17.99
CA ALA A 133 3.22 -7.68 -18.49
C ALA A 133 4.20 -8.61 -17.78
N ILE A 134 4.20 -8.64 -16.44
CA ILE A 134 5.23 -9.33 -15.66
C ILE A 134 5.00 -10.84 -15.63
N ALA A 135 3.75 -11.29 -15.39
CA ALA A 135 3.44 -12.71 -15.28
C ALA A 135 3.20 -13.39 -16.63
N PHE A 136 2.64 -12.65 -17.60
CA PHE A 136 2.18 -13.22 -18.87
C PHE A 136 2.88 -12.67 -20.13
N ASN A 137 3.88 -11.78 -19.95
CA ASN A 137 4.62 -11.18 -21.07
C ASN A 137 3.75 -10.45 -22.10
N HIS A 138 2.64 -9.85 -21.69
CA HIS A 138 1.82 -9.03 -22.58
C HIS A 138 2.48 -7.65 -22.78
N PRO A 139 2.64 -7.17 -24.02
CA PRO A 139 3.29 -5.89 -24.32
C PRO A 139 2.33 -4.72 -24.07
N VAL A 140 2.09 -4.42 -22.79
CA VAL A 140 1.20 -3.37 -22.32
C VAL A 140 1.96 -2.35 -21.46
N ALA A 141 1.59 -1.07 -21.58
CA ALA A 141 2.18 0.00 -20.79
C ALA A 141 1.86 -0.14 -19.30
N VAL A 142 2.88 -0.34 -18.49
CA VAL A 142 2.80 -0.36 -17.02
C VAL A 142 3.30 0.98 -16.49
N VAL A 143 2.42 1.78 -15.90
CA VAL A 143 2.72 3.18 -15.51
C VAL A 143 2.45 3.39 -14.03
N ASP A 144 3.49 3.32 -13.19
CA ASP A 144 3.49 3.75 -11.79
C ASP A 144 4.04 5.17 -11.65
N GLY A 145 4.13 5.70 -10.43
CA GLY A 145 4.70 7.03 -10.19
C GLY A 145 6.18 7.18 -10.57
N ASN A 146 6.95 6.09 -10.63
CA ASN A 146 8.33 6.09 -11.12
C ASN A 146 8.34 6.22 -12.65
N VAL A 147 7.53 5.41 -13.32
CA VAL A 147 7.39 5.44 -14.79
C VAL A 147 6.80 6.77 -15.25
N GLU A 148 5.78 7.32 -14.56
CA GLU A 148 5.28 8.69 -14.83
C GLU A 148 6.42 9.72 -14.85
N ARG A 149 7.32 9.67 -13.88
CA ARG A 149 8.47 10.59 -13.78
C ARG A 149 9.49 10.36 -14.88
N VAL A 150 9.88 9.09 -15.12
CA VAL A 150 10.84 8.74 -16.16
C VAL A 150 10.35 9.20 -17.53
N VAL A 151 9.11 8.87 -17.88
CA VAL A 151 8.52 9.20 -19.19
C VAL A 151 8.31 10.70 -19.33
N ALA A 152 7.85 11.40 -18.28
CA ALA A 152 7.71 12.85 -18.30
C ALA A 152 9.07 13.54 -18.57
N ARG A 153 10.17 13.05 -18.02
CA ARG A 153 11.54 13.54 -18.27
C ARG A 153 12.06 13.16 -19.65
N LEU A 154 11.90 11.90 -20.03
CA LEU A 154 12.39 11.37 -21.31
C LEU A 154 11.84 12.18 -22.48
N PHE A 155 10.58 12.57 -22.41
CA PHE A 155 9.89 13.33 -23.47
C PHE A 155 9.72 14.83 -23.17
N ALA A 156 10.17 15.33 -22.01
CA ALA A 156 10.02 16.70 -21.53
C ALA A 156 8.54 17.17 -21.57
N ILE A 157 7.65 16.38 -20.94
CA ILE A 157 6.20 16.67 -20.94
C ILE A 157 5.92 17.87 -20.04
N THR A 158 5.42 18.98 -20.63
CA THR A 158 5.18 20.26 -19.95
C THR A 158 3.80 20.37 -19.31
N SER A 159 2.87 19.51 -19.68
CA SER A 159 1.54 19.48 -19.07
C SER A 159 1.60 19.05 -17.60
N ILE A 160 0.73 19.65 -16.75
CA ILE A 160 0.60 19.25 -15.35
C ILE A 160 0.31 17.74 -15.30
N LEU A 161 1.01 17.02 -14.43
CA LEU A 161 1.02 15.55 -14.35
C LEU A 161 -0.38 14.91 -14.38
N ARG A 162 -1.35 15.53 -13.69
CA ARG A 162 -2.73 15.02 -13.68
C ARG A 162 -3.37 15.02 -15.07
N LYS A 163 -3.07 16.02 -15.90
CA LYS A 163 -3.57 16.12 -17.28
C LYS A 163 -2.73 15.29 -18.25
N ALA A 164 -1.46 15.07 -17.93
CA ALA A 164 -0.50 14.35 -18.77
C ALA A 164 -0.63 12.82 -18.74
N LYS A 165 -1.47 12.25 -17.86
CA LYS A 165 -1.54 10.78 -17.66
C LYS A 165 -1.83 9.99 -18.92
N VAL A 166 -2.72 10.46 -19.76
CA VAL A 166 -3.06 9.81 -21.05
C VAL A 166 -1.85 9.83 -21.97
N GLU A 167 -1.23 10.99 -22.16
CA GLU A 167 -0.02 11.16 -22.98
C GLU A 167 1.12 10.29 -22.48
N ILE A 168 1.35 10.25 -21.16
CA ILE A 168 2.38 9.40 -20.54
C ILE A 168 2.13 7.93 -20.86
N LYS A 169 0.88 7.46 -20.72
CA LYS A 169 0.52 6.07 -21.01
C LYS A 169 0.75 5.73 -22.49
N GLU A 170 0.34 6.60 -23.39
CA GLU A 170 0.56 6.42 -24.84
C GLU A 170 2.04 6.39 -25.21
N LYS A 171 2.84 7.31 -24.67
CA LYS A 171 4.29 7.32 -24.87
C LYS A 171 4.95 6.08 -24.29
N THR A 172 4.52 5.64 -23.09
CA THR A 172 5.00 4.39 -22.49
C THR A 172 4.67 3.20 -23.38
N GLN A 173 3.44 3.12 -23.90
CA GLN A 173 3.03 2.03 -24.81
C GLN A 173 3.92 1.97 -26.06
N LYS A 174 4.23 3.13 -26.65
CA LYS A 174 5.07 3.22 -27.84
C LYS A 174 6.52 2.76 -27.63
N ILE A 175 7.06 2.87 -26.42
CA ILE A 175 8.42 2.44 -26.08
C ILE A 175 8.46 1.06 -25.40
N THR A 176 7.31 0.48 -25.06
CA THR A 176 7.24 -0.83 -24.42
C THR A 176 7.83 -1.90 -25.34
N ALA A 177 8.77 -2.69 -24.82
CA ALA A 177 9.40 -3.77 -25.57
C ALA A 177 8.38 -4.86 -25.92
N LEU A 178 8.40 -5.34 -27.16
CA LEU A 178 7.60 -6.50 -27.58
C LEU A 178 8.18 -7.81 -27.04
N ASN A 179 9.51 -7.89 -27.02
CA ASN A 179 10.23 -8.98 -26.38
C ASN A 179 10.54 -8.56 -24.92
N ARG A 180 10.25 -9.44 -23.95
CA ARG A 180 10.52 -9.19 -22.53
C ARG A 180 9.74 -7.97 -21.95
N PRO A 181 8.43 -7.79 -22.23
CA PRO A 181 7.68 -6.63 -21.73
C PRO A 181 7.60 -6.58 -20.20
N GLY A 182 7.61 -7.72 -19.53
CA GLY A 182 7.67 -7.78 -18.06
C GLY A 182 8.98 -7.24 -17.50
N ASP A 183 10.11 -7.58 -18.12
CA ASP A 183 11.41 -7.02 -17.73
C ASP A 183 11.49 -5.53 -18.04
N PHE A 184 10.95 -5.10 -19.19
CA PHE A 184 10.88 -3.68 -19.53
C PHE A 184 10.09 -2.87 -18.49
N ALA A 185 8.94 -3.37 -18.06
CA ALA A 185 8.13 -2.73 -17.03
C ALA A 185 8.91 -2.61 -15.70
N GLN A 186 9.56 -3.69 -15.27
CA GLN A 186 10.39 -3.71 -14.06
C GLN A 186 11.63 -2.81 -14.20
N ALA A 187 12.25 -2.77 -15.37
CA ALA A 187 13.40 -1.90 -15.68
C ALA A 187 13.04 -0.41 -15.57
N MET A 188 11.88 -0.01 -16.10
CA MET A 188 11.38 1.36 -15.96
C MET A 188 11.13 1.74 -14.50
N MET A 189 10.57 0.85 -13.69
CA MET A 189 10.38 1.06 -12.25
C MET A 189 11.73 1.18 -11.54
N ASP A 190 12.71 0.32 -11.85
CA ASP A 190 14.02 0.33 -11.23
C ASP A 190 14.81 1.58 -11.61
N LEU A 191 14.81 1.96 -12.88
CA LEU A 191 15.42 3.19 -13.33
C LEU A 191 14.87 4.41 -12.56
N GLY A 192 13.55 4.47 -12.40
CA GLY A 192 12.90 5.51 -11.61
C GLY A 192 13.26 5.48 -10.13
N ALA A 193 13.41 4.30 -9.54
CA ALA A 193 13.71 4.14 -8.12
C ALA A 193 15.18 4.43 -7.78
N THR A 194 16.13 4.13 -8.67
CA THR A 194 17.57 4.13 -8.36
C THR A 194 18.37 5.21 -9.08
N VAL A 195 18.02 5.56 -10.31
CA VAL A 195 18.77 6.50 -11.16
C VAL A 195 17.98 7.78 -11.39
N CYS A 196 16.78 7.68 -11.97
CA CYS A 196 15.93 8.82 -12.29
C CYS A 196 15.08 9.25 -11.09
N THR A 197 15.72 9.50 -9.95
CA THR A 197 15.10 9.85 -8.67
C THR A 197 14.37 11.18 -8.69
N PRO A 198 13.41 11.45 -7.77
CA PRO A 198 12.66 12.72 -7.74
C PRO A 198 13.54 13.96 -7.60
N ARG A 199 14.58 13.87 -6.75
CA ARG A 199 15.58 14.92 -6.52
C ARG A 199 16.96 14.37 -6.88
N LYS A 200 17.82 15.22 -7.42
CA LYS A 200 19.23 14.89 -7.80
C LYS A 200 19.33 13.58 -8.58
N PRO A 201 18.64 13.44 -9.74
CA PRO A 201 18.74 12.24 -10.55
C PRO A 201 20.15 12.07 -11.07
N SER A 202 20.66 10.81 -11.09
CA SER A 202 21.99 10.47 -11.56
C SER A 202 22.01 10.33 -13.11
N CYS A 203 21.81 11.46 -13.82
CA CYS A 203 21.67 11.44 -15.27
C CYS A 203 22.92 10.92 -15.99
N TYR A 204 24.12 11.09 -15.45
CA TYR A 204 25.38 10.63 -16.02
C TYR A 204 25.54 9.10 -16.05
N THR A 205 24.81 8.37 -15.17
CA THR A 205 24.79 6.90 -15.20
C THR A 205 23.52 6.34 -15.87
N CYS A 206 22.65 7.23 -16.37
CA CYS A 206 21.37 6.82 -16.93
C CYS A 206 21.54 6.19 -18.33
N PRO A 207 21.04 4.96 -18.58
CA PRO A 207 21.14 4.33 -19.90
C PRO A 207 20.39 5.09 -20.99
N LEU A 208 19.49 5.99 -20.62
CA LEU A 208 18.67 6.78 -21.53
C LEU A 208 19.13 8.25 -21.63
N GLN A 209 20.32 8.61 -21.11
CA GLN A 209 20.80 10.00 -21.04
C GLN A 209 20.78 10.68 -22.42
N CYS A 210 21.36 10.05 -23.44
CA CYS A 210 21.46 10.61 -24.78
C CYS A 210 20.10 10.84 -25.46
N LEU A 211 19.11 10.04 -25.10
CA LEU A 211 17.75 10.07 -25.64
C LEU A 211 16.82 10.97 -24.83
N CYS A 212 17.23 11.37 -23.61
CA CYS A 212 16.39 12.08 -22.67
C CYS A 212 16.32 13.58 -22.94
N LYS A 213 15.12 14.09 -23.30
CA LYS A 213 14.94 15.52 -23.58
C LYS A 213 15.16 16.39 -22.33
N ALA A 214 14.72 15.97 -21.15
CA ALA A 214 14.93 16.74 -19.91
C ALA A 214 16.42 16.77 -19.47
N ALA A 215 17.21 15.74 -19.77
CA ALA A 215 18.66 15.79 -19.52
C ALA A 215 19.35 16.86 -20.36
N LYS A 216 18.91 17.06 -21.60
CA LYS A 216 19.43 18.10 -22.51
C LYS A 216 19.13 19.53 -22.04
N THR A 217 18.07 19.72 -21.25
CA THR A 217 17.71 21.05 -20.68
C THR A 217 18.48 21.37 -19.41
N GLN A 218 19.25 20.43 -18.88
CA GLN A 218 19.94 20.51 -17.57
C GLN A 218 19.02 20.76 -16.38
N GLN A 219 17.71 20.63 -16.55
CA GLN A 219 16.68 20.83 -15.52
C GLN A 219 15.74 19.63 -15.40
N PRO A 220 16.24 18.39 -15.20
CA PRO A 220 15.38 17.22 -15.14
C PRO A 220 14.36 17.26 -13.99
N GLU A 221 14.63 18.00 -12.91
CA GLU A 221 13.74 18.11 -11.75
C GLU A 221 12.50 18.94 -12.02
N SER A 222 12.49 19.76 -13.10
CA SER A 222 11.31 20.48 -13.54
C SER A 222 10.18 19.55 -14.02
N PHE A 223 10.52 18.29 -14.30
CA PHE A 223 9.57 17.26 -14.75
C PHE A 223 9.43 16.13 -13.74
N PRO A 224 8.20 15.60 -13.54
CA PRO A 224 6.93 16.06 -14.10
C PRO A 224 6.45 17.36 -13.45
N VAL A 225 5.75 18.21 -14.21
CA VAL A 225 5.13 19.44 -13.70
C VAL A 225 4.00 19.06 -12.73
N LYS A 226 4.09 19.57 -11.50
CA LYS A 226 3.12 19.28 -10.43
C LYS A 226 2.23 20.48 -10.16
N ALA A 227 0.95 20.21 -9.89
CA ALA A 227 0.07 21.24 -9.35
C ALA A 227 0.50 21.65 -7.92
N PRO A 228 0.22 22.90 -7.49
CA PRO A 228 0.42 23.32 -6.11
C PRO A 228 -0.23 22.36 -5.12
N LYS A 229 0.45 22.11 -3.99
CA LYS A 229 -0.11 21.28 -2.93
C LYS A 229 -1.26 22.02 -2.26
N LYS A 230 -2.40 21.36 -2.13
CA LYS A 230 -3.50 21.84 -1.28
C LYS A 230 -3.14 21.58 0.19
N GLU A 231 -3.54 22.49 1.06
CA GLU A 231 -3.45 22.28 2.50
C GLU A 231 -4.32 21.10 2.93
N ARG A 232 -3.84 20.36 3.93
CA ARG A 232 -4.58 19.24 4.50
C ARG A 232 -5.48 19.73 5.61
N PRO A 233 -6.79 19.44 5.59
CA PRO A 233 -7.67 19.78 6.69
C PRO A 233 -7.24 19.07 7.98
N SER A 234 -7.38 19.74 9.11
CA SER A 234 -7.21 19.17 10.44
C SER A 234 -8.56 18.69 10.96
N LYS A 235 -8.57 17.50 11.58
CA LYS A 235 -9.73 16.93 12.27
C LYS A 235 -9.34 16.66 13.71
N THR A 236 -10.32 16.77 14.61
CA THR A 236 -10.19 16.42 16.02
C THR A 236 -11.03 15.21 16.36
N GLY A 237 -10.79 14.62 17.50
CA GLY A 237 -11.60 13.52 18.03
C GLY A 237 -11.12 13.07 19.40
N ILE A 238 -11.79 12.08 19.95
CA ILE A 238 -11.52 11.51 21.26
C ILE A 238 -11.42 9.99 21.14
N ALA A 239 -10.50 9.40 21.89
CA ALA A 239 -10.35 7.96 22.05
C ALA A 239 -10.44 7.58 23.52
N PHE A 240 -11.06 6.46 23.79
CA PHE A 240 -11.34 5.95 25.13
C PHE A 240 -10.61 4.63 25.34
N VAL A 241 -9.67 4.60 26.27
CA VAL A 241 -8.97 3.39 26.70
C VAL A 241 -9.61 2.89 27.98
N VAL A 242 -10.14 1.69 27.94
CA VAL A 242 -10.94 1.09 29.03
C VAL A 242 -10.28 -0.18 29.48
N LEU A 243 -10.00 -0.30 30.78
CA LEU A 243 -9.54 -1.53 31.41
C LEU A 243 -10.61 -2.09 32.36
N ASN A 244 -10.72 -3.43 32.39
CA ASN A 244 -11.46 -4.12 33.44
C ASN A 244 -10.54 -4.50 34.63
N LYS A 245 -11.13 -5.04 35.70
CA LYS A 245 -10.40 -5.51 36.87
C LYS A 245 -9.38 -6.63 36.59
N LYS A 246 -9.56 -7.38 35.48
CA LYS A 246 -8.62 -8.42 35.04
C LYS A 246 -7.47 -7.85 34.17
N ARG A 247 -7.36 -6.50 34.06
CA ARG A 247 -6.39 -5.79 33.22
C ARG A 247 -6.50 -6.14 31.74
N GLN A 248 -7.69 -6.36 31.26
CA GLN A 248 -8.00 -6.53 29.84
C GLN A 248 -8.50 -5.19 29.29
N ILE A 249 -8.10 -4.88 28.06
CA ILE A 249 -8.56 -3.68 27.33
C ILE A 249 -9.81 -3.99 26.52
N TYR A 250 -10.77 -3.07 26.51
CA TYR A 250 -11.95 -3.17 25.68
C TYR A 250 -11.64 -2.75 24.24
N LEU A 251 -11.98 -3.60 23.29
CA LEU A 251 -11.79 -3.42 21.86
C LEU A 251 -13.09 -3.60 21.10
N GLU A 252 -13.19 -2.96 19.95
CA GLU A 252 -14.34 -3.04 19.05
C GLU A 252 -13.90 -3.31 17.63
N LYS A 253 -14.77 -3.93 16.83
CA LYS A 253 -14.58 -4.04 15.39
C LYS A 253 -15.17 -2.83 14.68
N ARG A 254 -14.34 -2.11 13.91
CA ARG A 254 -14.77 -0.93 13.17
C ARG A 254 -15.65 -1.32 11.98
N GLN A 255 -16.76 -0.60 11.79
CA GLN A 255 -17.65 -0.82 10.64
C GLN A 255 -16.90 -0.70 9.31
N THR A 256 -17.14 -1.63 8.39
CA THR A 256 -16.36 -1.80 7.15
C THR A 256 -16.40 -0.59 6.21
N GLN A 257 -17.49 0.19 6.23
CA GLN A 257 -17.69 1.37 5.37
C GLN A 257 -16.97 2.63 5.88
N LYS A 258 -16.55 2.66 7.16
CA LYS A 258 -15.85 3.81 7.75
C LYS A 258 -14.34 3.78 7.50
N LEU A 259 -13.67 4.91 7.74
CA LEU A 259 -12.21 5.01 7.74
C LEU A 259 -11.60 3.90 8.61
N LEU A 260 -10.60 3.16 8.10
CA LEU A 260 -10.00 1.99 8.74
C LEU A 260 -11.00 0.83 8.97
N GLY A 261 -12.04 0.73 8.16
CA GLY A 261 -13.10 -0.26 8.34
C GLY A 261 -12.60 -1.70 8.39
N GLY A 262 -13.21 -2.52 9.25
CA GLY A 262 -12.84 -3.92 9.48
C GLY A 262 -11.62 -4.12 10.39
N MET A 263 -10.96 -3.02 10.82
CA MET A 263 -9.87 -3.08 11.80
C MET A 263 -10.39 -3.09 13.22
N THR A 264 -9.57 -3.59 14.13
CA THR A 264 -9.77 -3.45 15.58
C THR A 264 -9.54 -2.00 16.01
N GLN A 265 -10.34 -1.49 16.94
CA GLN A 265 -10.19 -0.15 17.50
C GLN A 265 -10.52 -0.15 18.99
N ILE A 266 -10.07 0.88 19.71
CA ILE A 266 -10.70 1.31 20.96
C ILE A 266 -11.91 2.18 20.66
N PRO A 267 -12.90 2.32 21.55
CA PRO A 267 -13.99 3.27 21.39
C PRO A 267 -13.47 4.65 21.05
N ASN A 268 -14.04 5.31 20.05
CA ASN A 268 -13.57 6.64 19.62
C ASN A 268 -14.63 7.40 18.82
N ASN A 269 -14.54 8.73 18.86
CA ASN A 269 -15.36 9.66 18.10
C ASN A 269 -14.45 10.59 17.28
N ILE A 270 -14.23 10.28 16.00
CA ILE A 270 -13.44 11.10 15.09
C ILE A 270 -14.37 12.09 14.36
N GLY A 271 -14.01 13.38 14.39
CA GLY A 271 -14.74 14.45 13.69
C GLY A 271 -15.76 15.22 14.57
N ILE A 272 -15.79 14.94 15.86
CA ILE A 272 -16.58 15.70 16.84
C ILE A 272 -15.69 16.76 17.50
N ASN A 273 -16.18 17.99 17.64
CA ASN A 273 -15.48 19.03 18.39
C ASN A 273 -15.39 18.65 19.88
N ASN A 274 -14.22 18.87 20.49
CA ASN A 274 -13.90 18.39 21.83
C ASN A 274 -14.75 19.02 22.96
N GLU A 275 -15.48 20.10 22.70
CA GLU A 275 -16.27 20.81 23.72
C GLU A 275 -17.33 19.95 24.41
N ASN A 276 -17.81 18.89 23.73
CA ASN A 276 -18.79 17.92 24.29
C ASN A 276 -18.27 16.48 24.26
N GLY A 277 -16.96 16.28 24.25
CA GLY A 277 -16.34 14.99 23.93
C GLY A 277 -16.69 13.86 24.89
N LEU A 278 -16.75 14.14 26.20
CA LEU A 278 -17.10 13.13 27.21
C LEU A 278 -18.56 12.74 27.22
N GLN A 279 -19.49 13.58 26.71
CA GLN A 279 -20.89 13.22 26.54
C GLN A 279 -21.10 12.06 25.56
N ASN A 280 -20.11 11.85 24.67
CA ASN A 280 -20.08 10.75 23.71
C ASN A 280 -19.21 9.57 24.17
N ALA A 281 -18.86 9.51 25.45
CA ALA A 281 -18.15 8.36 26.02
C ALA A 281 -19.03 7.09 25.88
N PRO A 282 -18.43 5.91 25.70
CA PRO A 282 -19.17 4.67 25.50
C PRO A 282 -20.07 4.31 26.72
N PHE A 283 -19.76 4.85 27.88
CA PHE A 283 -20.54 4.71 29.14
C PHE A 283 -20.10 5.76 30.15
N THR A 284 -20.88 5.92 31.23
CA THR A 284 -20.54 6.82 32.32
C THR A 284 -19.45 6.22 33.20
N ALA A 285 -18.33 6.92 33.34
CA ALA A 285 -17.18 6.51 34.15
C ALA A 285 -16.34 7.75 34.58
N ASN A 286 -15.41 7.54 35.49
CA ASN A 286 -14.41 8.56 35.85
C ASN A 286 -13.28 8.58 34.79
N TRP A 287 -13.43 9.40 33.76
CA TRP A 287 -12.50 9.50 32.65
C TRP A 287 -11.31 10.42 32.99
N GLN A 288 -10.10 9.88 32.91
CA GLN A 288 -8.85 10.61 33.10
C GLN A 288 -8.24 10.98 31.75
N PHE A 289 -7.96 12.24 31.51
CA PHE A 289 -7.19 12.67 30.35
C PHE A 289 -5.73 12.22 30.48
N LYS A 290 -5.23 11.48 29.49
CA LYS A 290 -3.84 10.96 29.47
C LYS A 290 -2.93 11.67 28.47
N GLY A 291 -3.46 12.44 27.54
CA GLY A 291 -2.69 13.19 26.55
C GLY A 291 -3.35 13.23 25.19
N GLN A 292 -2.64 13.78 24.22
CA GLN A 292 -3.11 13.94 22.85
C GLN A 292 -2.10 13.29 21.89
N ILE A 293 -2.61 12.63 20.83
CA ILE A 293 -1.80 12.15 19.72
C ILE A 293 -2.11 12.91 18.44
N THR A 294 -1.11 13.04 17.57
CA THR A 294 -1.28 13.49 16.20
C THR A 294 -0.99 12.33 15.24
N HIS A 295 -1.90 12.11 14.29
CA HIS A 295 -1.73 11.13 13.23
C HIS A 295 -2.06 11.74 11.87
N VAL A 296 -1.16 11.60 10.91
CA VAL A 296 -1.31 12.16 9.57
C VAL A 296 -1.82 11.07 8.63
N PHE A 297 -3.04 11.26 8.12
CA PHE A 297 -3.60 10.48 7.03
C PHE A 297 -3.27 11.14 5.67
N THR A 298 -3.52 10.45 4.58
CA THR A 298 -3.26 10.96 3.22
C THR A 298 -4.02 12.27 2.94
N HIS A 299 -5.26 12.39 3.45
CA HIS A 299 -6.17 13.49 3.12
C HIS A 299 -6.39 14.49 4.24
N PHE A 300 -6.02 14.18 5.47
CA PHE A 300 -6.19 15.05 6.64
C PHE A 300 -5.20 14.71 7.75
N SER A 301 -5.02 15.64 8.69
CA SER A 301 -4.34 15.42 9.97
C SER A 301 -5.38 15.21 11.06
N LEU A 302 -5.16 14.25 11.96
CA LEU A 302 -6.03 13.96 13.09
C LEU A 302 -5.31 14.27 14.39
N LYS A 303 -5.93 15.09 15.24
CA LYS A 303 -5.58 15.26 16.65
C LYS A 303 -6.59 14.49 17.48
N LEU A 304 -6.13 13.57 18.32
CA LEU A 304 -6.99 12.65 19.07
C LEU A 304 -6.64 12.76 20.55
N ASP A 305 -7.57 13.26 21.36
CA ASP A 305 -7.45 13.29 22.80
C ASP A 305 -7.71 11.91 23.37
N VAL A 306 -6.89 11.48 24.31
CA VAL A 306 -6.95 10.13 24.86
C VAL A 306 -7.42 10.20 26.31
N TYR A 307 -8.53 9.54 26.58
CA TYR A 307 -9.07 9.35 27.91
C TYR A 307 -8.96 7.90 28.34
N TYR A 308 -8.83 7.70 29.63
CA TYR A 308 -8.59 6.40 30.25
C TYR A 308 -9.53 6.22 31.43
N THR A 309 -10.00 5.00 31.62
CA THR A 309 -10.68 4.54 32.84
C THR A 309 -10.32 3.09 33.12
N GLU A 310 -10.34 2.68 34.38
CA GLU A 310 -10.05 1.33 34.83
C GLU A 310 -11.12 0.81 35.80
N ASP A 311 -10.99 -0.47 36.17
CA ASP A 311 -11.89 -1.16 37.11
C ASP A 311 -13.36 -1.23 36.66
N VAL A 312 -13.59 -1.10 35.34
CA VAL A 312 -14.93 -1.24 34.77
C VAL A 312 -15.42 -2.68 34.91
N HIS A 313 -16.67 -2.83 35.43
CA HIS A 313 -17.31 -4.14 35.43
C HIS A 313 -17.53 -4.61 34.00
N GLU A 314 -17.46 -5.93 33.78
CA GLU A 314 -17.68 -6.52 32.45
C GLU A 314 -19.06 -6.02 31.92
N MET A 315 -19.00 -5.31 30.79
CA MET A 315 -20.17 -4.89 30.05
C MET A 315 -20.40 -5.87 28.91
N ASN A 316 -21.61 -6.40 28.79
CA ASN A 316 -22.01 -7.11 27.56
C ASN A 316 -22.21 -6.08 26.45
N CYS A 317 -21.17 -5.86 25.66
CA CYS A 317 -21.22 -4.98 24.51
C CYS A 317 -21.35 -5.82 23.23
N GLU A 318 -22.43 -5.64 22.51
CA GLU A 318 -22.78 -6.43 21.31
C GLU A 318 -21.70 -6.47 20.21
N ASN A 319 -20.79 -5.49 20.17
CA ASN A 319 -19.79 -5.33 19.10
C ASN A 319 -18.34 -5.27 19.58
N GLY A 320 -18.05 -5.64 20.82
CA GLY A 320 -16.71 -5.54 21.40
C GLY A 320 -16.32 -6.77 22.20
N TRP A 321 -15.04 -6.83 22.55
CA TRP A 321 -14.45 -7.90 23.39
C TRP A 321 -13.37 -7.36 24.30
N TRP A 322 -13.10 -8.10 25.34
CA TRP A 322 -11.99 -7.86 26.26
C TRP A 322 -10.74 -8.61 25.80
N CYS A 323 -9.66 -7.88 25.54
CA CYS A 323 -8.38 -8.42 25.09
C CYS A 323 -7.33 -8.28 26.19
N ASN A 324 -6.57 -9.33 26.47
CA ASN A 324 -5.43 -9.23 27.37
C ASN A 324 -4.37 -8.31 26.74
N ILE A 325 -3.79 -7.39 27.56
CA ILE A 325 -2.78 -6.44 27.10
C ILE A 325 -1.59 -7.15 26.45
N GLN A 326 -1.22 -8.35 26.91
CA GLN A 326 -0.15 -9.15 26.33
C GLN A 326 -0.43 -9.62 24.89
N HIS A 327 -1.69 -9.74 24.51
CA HIS A 327 -2.12 -10.17 23.17
C HIS A 327 -2.50 -9.00 22.22
N LEU A 328 -2.35 -7.76 22.67
CA LEU A 328 -2.66 -6.59 21.83
C LEU A 328 -1.87 -6.55 20.52
N ALA A 329 -0.67 -7.09 20.50
CA ALA A 329 0.17 -7.15 19.30
C ALA A 329 -0.41 -8.07 18.21
N GLU A 330 -1.25 -9.03 18.59
CA GLU A 330 -1.91 -9.99 17.69
C GLU A 330 -3.19 -9.42 17.07
N GLU A 331 -3.70 -8.31 17.62
CA GLU A 331 -4.90 -7.66 17.15
C GLU A 331 -4.67 -6.80 15.91
N ALA A 332 -5.70 -6.70 15.06
CA ALA A 332 -5.66 -5.90 13.83
C ALA A 332 -5.76 -4.38 14.13
N LEU A 333 -4.91 -3.86 15.02
CA LEU A 333 -4.89 -2.47 15.44
C LEU A 333 -4.12 -1.57 14.47
N PRO A 334 -4.75 -0.52 13.90
CA PRO A 334 -4.05 0.49 13.12
C PRO A 334 -3.07 1.30 13.98
N THR A 335 -2.03 1.85 13.36
CA THR A 335 -0.99 2.64 14.06
C THR A 335 -1.57 3.78 14.91
N VAL A 336 -2.64 4.43 14.46
CA VAL A 336 -3.31 5.50 15.22
C VAL A 336 -3.89 4.98 16.54
N MET A 337 -4.48 3.78 16.54
CA MET A 337 -5.03 3.15 17.77
C MET A 337 -3.91 2.66 18.68
N LYS A 338 -2.84 2.07 18.13
CA LYS A 338 -1.65 1.72 18.88
C LYS A 338 -1.04 2.92 19.61
N LYS A 339 -0.91 4.07 18.90
CA LYS A 339 -0.44 5.32 19.53
C LYS A 339 -1.35 5.78 20.66
N ALA A 340 -2.67 5.76 20.46
CA ALA A 340 -3.62 6.18 21.50
C ALA A 340 -3.54 5.27 22.73
N ILE A 341 -3.49 3.95 22.53
CA ILE A 341 -3.33 3.00 23.65
C ILE A 341 -2.01 3.24 24.39
N SER A 342 -0.90 3.49 23.68
CA SER A 342 0.41 3.69 24.33
C SER A 342 0.50 4.98 25.15
N VAL A 343 -0.32 5.99 24.87
CA VAL A 343 -0.40 7.20 25.72
C VAL A 343 -1.06 6.88 27.06
N ALA A 344 -2.10 6.04 27.06
CA ALA A 344 -2.79 5.64 28.28
C ALA A 344 -2.07 4.51 29.03
N LEU A 345 -1.44 3.60 28.28
CA LEU A 345 -0.75 2.40 28.79
C LEU A 345 0.68 2.37 28.22
N PRO A 346 1.63 3.07 28.86
CA PRO A 346 3.03 3.05 28.45
C PRO A 346 3.56 1.61 28.36
N ASN A 347 4.41 1.35 27.37
CA ASN A 347 5.02 0.04 27.07
C ASN A 347 4.08 -1.04 26.49
N SER A 348 2.82 -0.73 26.16
CA SER A 348 1.92 -1.68 25.49
C SER A 348 2.33 -2.00 24.05
N PHE A 349 3.10 -1.11 23.38
CA PHE A 349 3.66 -1.31 22.05
C PHE A 349 5.07 -0.72 21.95
N SER A 350 5.99 -1.44 21.29
CA SER A 350 7.29 -0.88 20.89
C SER A 350 7.16 -0.22 19.52
N PHE A 351 7.28 1.10 19.47
CA PHE A 351 7.40 1.84 18.20
C PHE A 351 8.88 1.92 17.81
N LYS A 352 9.24 1.32 16.67
CA LYS A 352 10.55 1.50 16.05
C LYS A 352 10.58 2.77 15.21
#